data_f268b38023f2b44c52aa2ca8820127e3
#
_entry.id   f268b38023f2b44c52aa2ca8820127e3
#
_cell.length_a   1.000
_cell.length_b   1.000
_cell.length_c   1.000
_cell.angle_alpha   90.00
_cell.angle_beta   90.00
_cell.angle_gamma   90.00
#
_symmetry.space_group_name_H-M   'P 1'
#
loop_
_entity.id
_entity.type
_entity.pdbx_description
1 polymer ?
#
loop_
_entity_poly.entity_id
_entity_poly.type
_entity_poly.pdbx_seq_one_letter_code
_entity_poly.pdbx_strand_id
1 'polypeptide(L)'
;MKRGLIAWDKAELPPESFETRLAAARKRLSDRDLPALVVYSDLWRSNHARFYSNFMPYFNRAFLIVPRDSKLLLLCGLSPRVYPWIKSVTILEEIVPSPNLAKQLLEVCSERAWRRIGMIDPGGLPYELHSALRGNLEIEEVPHRGDEWERAMHRRARNIAWAGLRQELANGAGRTDHEFVGRLERRYRLAGAEDLVILVSNGDTSPAPAKGQTLRESFWVSVALEYRGHWARISNLPPLVAAGRIEKLGGALPYECGEPREGVVVAGHDTMWLSEAGIEPL
;
A
#
# COMPACT_ATOMS: atom_id res chain seq x y z
N MET A 1 4.02 -13.83 -0.87
CA MET A 1 3.98 -13.50 -2.32
C MET A 1 2.60 -12.92 -2.62
N LYS A 2 2.54 -11.71 -3.13
CA LYS A 2 1.28 -11.08 -3.56
C LYS A 2 0.61 -11.90 -4.64
N ARG A 3 -0.69 -12.07 -4.52
CA ARG A 3 -1.52 -12.69 -5.55
C ARG A 3 -2.13 -11.58 -6.40
N GLY A 4 -1.77 -11.54 -7.67
CA GLY A 4 -2.17 -10.47 -8.55
C GLY A 4 -3.65 -10.39 -8.91
N LEU A 5 -4.40 -11.46 -8.68
CA LEU A 5 -5.83 -11.49 -8.97
C LEU A 5 -6.59 -10.98 -7.73
N ILE A 6 -7.08 -9.78 -7.81
CA ILE A 6 -8.00 -9.22 -6.83
C ILE A 6 -9.45 -9.43 -7.29
N ALA A 7 -10.32 -9.66 -6.34
CA ALA A 7 -11.75 -9.51 -6.53
C ALA A 7 -12.17 -8.15 -5.96
N TRP A 8 -13.15 -7.53 -6.55
CA TRP A 8 -13.75 -6.33 -5.99
C TRP A 8 -15.01 -6.69 -5.20
N ASP A 9 -14.88 -6.64 -3.89
CA ASP A 9 -16.02 -6.70 -2.99
C ASP A 9 -16.63 -5.31 -2.86
N LYS A 10 -17.76 -5.11 -3.56
CA LYS A 10 -18.45 -3.82 -3.58
C LYS A 10 -19.20 -3.50 -2.28
N ALA A 11 -19.44 -4.49 -1.43
CA ALA A 11 -20.01 -4.25 -0.11
C ALA A 11 -18.98 -3.67 0.86
N GLU A 12 -17.71 -4.11 0.74
CA GLU A 12 -16.61 -3.60 1.55
C GLU A 12 -16.04 -2.28 1.01
N LEU A 13 -15.98 -2.14 -0.32
CA LEU A 13 -15.48 -0.95 -1.01
C LEU A 13 -16.48 -0.53 -2.10
N PRO A 14 -17.50 0.25 -1.76
CA PRO A 14 -18.55 0.64 -2.70
C PRO A 14 -18.01 1.58 -3.80
N PRO A 15 -18.59 1.54 -5.02
CA PRO A 15 -18.17 2.40 -6.14
C PRO A 15 -18.17 3.89 -5.79
N GLU A 16 -19.09 4.34 -4.96
CA GLU A 16 -19.27 5.73 -4.53
C GLU A 16 -18.04 6.25 -3.76
N SER A 17 -17.29 5.35 -3.12
CA SER A 17 -16.04 5.74 -2.46
C SER A 17 -15.00 6.29 -3.45
N PHE A 18 -14.93 5.70 -4.64
CA PHE A 18 -14.03 6.18 -5.69
C PHE A 18 -14.47 7.52 -6.25
N GLU A 19 -15.77 7.73 -6.43
CA GLU A 19 -16.33 9.03 -6.88
C GLU A 19 -15.95 10.14 -5.90
N THR A 20 -16.11 9.90 -4.60
CA THR A 20 -15.72 10.84 -3.54
C THR A 20 -14.22 11.13 -3.57
N ARG A 21 -13.38 10.10 -3.71
CA ARG A 21 -11.91 10.21 -3.79
C ARG A 21 -11.46 11.01 -5.02
N LEU A 22 -12.07 10.73 -6.16
CA LEU A 22 -11.78 11.43 -7.41
C LEU A 22 -12.21 12.89 -7.35
N ALA A 23 -13.38 13.18 -6.79
CA ALA A 23 -13.84 14.56 -6.58
C ALA A 23 -12.88 15.34 -5.68
N ALA A 24 -12.44 14.73 -4.57
CA ALA A 24 -11.45 15.33 -3.68
C ALA A 24 -10.08 15.55 -4.35
N ALA A 25 -9.62 14.60 -5.18
CA ALA A 25 -8.40 14.74 -5.95
C ALA A 25 -8.49 15.88 -6.96
N ARG A 26 -9.57 15.92 -7.74
CA ARG A 26 -9.83 16.96 -8.75
C ARG A 26 -9.92 18.37 -8.13
N LYS A 27 -10.56 18.48 -6.97
CA LYS A 27 -10.58 19.75 -6.22
C LYS A 27 -9.17 20.20 -5.88
N ARG A 28 -8.32 19.32 -5.35
CA ARG A 28 -6.91 19.65 -5.02
C ARG A 28 -6.11 20.04 -6.26
N LEU A 29 -6.37 19.40 -7.41
CA LEU A 29 -5.74 19.76 -8.67
C LEU A 29 -6.16 21.18 -9.10
N SER A 30 -7.44 21.50 -8.97
CA SER A 30 -7.94 22.86 -9.24
C SER A 30 -7.34 23.90 -8.32
N ASP A 31 -7.25 23.64 -7.02
CA ASP A 31 -6.66 24.53 -6.02
C ASP A 31 -5.17 24.82 -6.29
N ARG A 32 -4.47 23.95 -7.05
CA ARG A 32 -3.03 24.05 -7.40
C ARG A 32 -2.78 24.40 -8.86
N ASP A 33 -3.82 24.59 -9.63
CA ASP A 33 -3.79 24.74 -11.10
C ASP A 33 -3.00 23.61 -11.80
N LEU A 34 -3.23 22.39 -11.39
CA LEU A 34 -2.65 21.19 -11.98
C LEU A 34 -3.65 20.50 -12.90
N PRO A 35 -3.28 20.08 -14.11
CA PRO A 35 -4.19 19.43 -15.05
C PRO A 35 -4.46 17.95 -14.72
N ALA A 36 -3.53 17.30 -14.02
CA ALA A 36 -3.66 15.90 -13.68
C ALA A 36 -2.84 15.51 -12.44
N LEU A 37 -3.27 14.44 -11.76
CA LEU A 37 -2.51 13.71 -10.76
C LEU A 37 -2.04 12.39 -11.38
N VAL A 38 -0.75 12.12 -11.31
CA VAL A 38 -0.14 10.85 -11.75
C VAL A 38 0.25 10.04 -10.52
N VAL A 39 -0.12 8.76 -10.55
CA VAL A 39 0.15 7.81 -9.47
C VAL A 39 0.94 6.65 -10.06
N TYR A 40 2.18 6.48 -9.61
CA TYR A 40 2.97 5.31 -9.95
C TYR A 40 2.49 4.08 -9.19
N SER A 41 2.50 2.94 -9.84
CA SER A 41 2.15 1.67 -9.21
C SER A 41 3.01 0.53 -9.74
N ASP A 42 3.45 -0.32 -8.84
CA ASP A 42 4.06 -1.61 -9.12
C ASP A 42 3.51 -2.67 -8.14
N LEU A 43 4.06 -3.88 -8.18
CA LEU A 43 3.64 -4.97 -7.29
C LEU A 43 3.75 -4.60 -5.80
N TRP A 44 4.72 -3.77 -5.44
CA TRP A 44 5.02 -3.40 -4.05
C TRP A 44 4.36 -2.10 -3.61
N ARG A 45 4.04 -1.23 -4.57
CA ARG A 45 3.51 0.13 -4.37
C ARG A 45 2.18 0.29 -5.09
N SER A 46 1.20 -0.54 -4.74
CA SER A 46 -0.12 -0.53 -5.40
C SER A 46 -1.19 0.26 -4.63
N ASN A 47 -0.94 0.59 -3.36
CA ASN A 47 -1.92 1.20 -2.47
C ASN A 47 -2.56 2.46 -3.03
N HIS A 48 -1.80 3.42 -3.55
CA HIS A 48 -2.35 4.67 -4.08
C HIS A 48 -3.15 4.46 -5.38
N ALA A 49 -2.71 3.58 -6.29
CA ALA A 49 -3.49 3.26 -7.47
C ALA A 49 -4.78 2.52 -7.11
N ARG A 50 -4.72 1.61 -6.13
CA ARG A 50 -5.92 0.95 -5.58
C ARG A 50 -6.87 1.93 -4.93
N PHE A 51 -6.36 2.92 -4.20
CA PHE A 51 -7.17 3.96 -3.58
C PHE A 51 -8.05 4.69 -4.59
N TYR A 52 -7.51 5.08 -5.75
CA TYR A 52 -8.24 5.84 -6.76
C TYR A 52 -9.00 5.00 -7.78
N SER A 53 -8.71 3.71 -7.91
CA SER A 53 -9.28 2.90 -9.01
C SER A 53 -9.54 1.44 -8.70
N ASN A 54 -9.12 0.93 -7.55
CA ASN A 54 -9.02 -0.48 -7.20
C ASN A 54 -8.03 -1.27 -8.10
N PHE A 55 -7.19 -0.58 -8.88
CA PHE A 55 -6.20 -1.24 -9.72
C PHE A 55 -4.98 -1.69 -8.92
N MET A 56 -4.57 -2.92 -9.14
CA MET A 56 -3.32 -3.48 -8.67
C MET A 56 -2.57 -4.11 -9.84
N PRO A 57 -1.35 -3.65 -10.17
CA PRO A 57 -0.55 -4.29 -11.20
C PRO A 57 -0.12 -5.68 -10.72
N TYR A 58 -0.33 -6.68 -11.55
CA TYR A 58 -0.12 -8.09 -11.21
C TYR A 58 1.37 -8.43 -11.03
N PHE A 59 2.19 -8.02 -11.98
CA PHE A 59 3.65 -8.24 -12.00
C PHE A 59 4.36 -7.18 -12.84
N ASN A 60 3.68 -6.10 -13.16
CA ASN A 60 4.16 -5.05 -14.03
C ASN A 60 4.05 -3.69 -13.33
N ARG A 61 4.45 -2.66 -14.03
CA ARG A 61 4.40 -1.27 -13.61
C ARG A 61 3.28 -0.54 -14.34
N ALA A 62 2.74 0.50 -13.72
CA ALA A 62 1.70 1.31 -14.31
C ALA A 62 1.79 2.76 -13.83
N PHE A 63 1.27 3.68 -14.64
CA PHE A 63 0.82 4.98 -14.19
C PHE A 63 -0.70 5.05 -14.26
N LEU A 64 -1.34 5.34 -13.12
CA LEU A 64 -2.71 5.78 -13.09
C LEU A 64 -2.71 7.31 -13.20
N ILE A 65 -3.44 7.82 -14.17
CA ILE A 65 -3.62 9.26 -14.37
C ILE A 65 -5.04 9.62 -13.97
N VAL A 66 -5.16 10.59 -13.07
CA VAL A 66 -6.41 11.21 -12.65
C VAL A 66 -6.44 12.62 -13.26
N PRO A 67 -7.02 12.83 -14.44
CA PRO A 67 -7.15 14.16 -15.00
C PRO A 67 -8.15 15.00 -14.21
N ARG A 68 -7.94 16.32 -14.17
CA ARG A 68 -8.86 17.25 -13.53
C ARG A 68 -10.26 17.21 -14.17
N ASP A 69 -10.32 17.16 -15.48
CA ASP A 69 -11.54 17.41 -16.24
C ASP A 69 -11.96 16.27 -17.18
N SER A 70 -11.37 15.07 -17.04
CA SER A 70 -11.70 13.93 -17.90
C SER A 70 -11.65 12.58 -17.15
N LYS A 71 -11.88 11.47 -17.87
CA LYS A 71 -11.88 10.12 -17.31
C LYS A 71 -10.49 9.68 -16.87
N LEU A 72 -10.47 8.71 -15.94
CA LEU A 72 -9.24 8.04 -15.54
C LEU A 72 -8.59 7.34 -16.71
N LEU A 73 -7.26 7.40 -16.75
CA LEU A 73 -6.44 6.72 -17.75
C LEU A 73 -5.41 5.84 -17.04
N LEU A 74 -5.32 4.58 -17.44
CA LEU A 74 -4.28 3.67 -16.98
C LEU A 74 -3.27 3.43 -18.10
N LEU A 75 -2.01 3.77 -17.84
CA LEU A 75 -0.88 3.37 -18.67
C LEU A 75 -0.27 2.11 -18.05
N CYS A 76 -0.29 0.98 -18.72
CA CYS A 76 0.32 -0.24 -18.18
C CYS A 76 0.90 -1.14 -19.25
N GLY A 77 1.97 -1.87 -18.88
CA GLY A 77 2.63 -2.83 -19.75
C GLY A 77 1.97 -4.22 -19.80
N LEU A 78 0.77 -4.37 -19.24
CA LEU A 78 0.03 -5.62 -19.26
C LEU A 78 -0.56 -5.89 -20.66
N SER A 79 -0.66 -7.18 -20.99
CA SER A 79 -1.27 -7.58 -22.27
C SER A 79 -2.75 -7.14 -22.35
N PRO A 80 -3.22 -6.63 -23.51
CA PRO A 80 -4.62 -6.31 -23.71
C PRO A 80 -5.60 -7.46 -23.42
N ARG A 81 -5.14 -8.70 -23.45
CA ARG A 81 -5.96 -9.88 -23.09
C ARG A 81 -6.50 -9.84 -21.66
N VAL A 82 -5.83 -9.13 -20.74
CA VAL A 82 -6.27 -9.02 -19.33
C VAL A 82 -7.12 -7.78 -19.07
N TYR A 83 -7.29 -6.88 -20.02
CA TYR A 83 -8.07 -5.65 -19.86
C TYR A 83 -9.55 -5.87 -19.50
N PRO A 84 -10.26 -6.86 -20.08
CA PRO A 84 -11.64 -7.16 -19.65
C PRO A 84 -11.72 -7.51 -18.16
N TRP A 85 -10.75 -8.28 -17.66
CA TRP A 85 -10.67 -8.59 -16.24
C TRP A 85 -10.34 -7.34 -15.41
N ILE A 86 -9.35 -6.51 -15.81
CA ILE A 86 -9.04 -5.27 -15.10
C ILE A 86 -10.30 -4.41 -14.98
N LYS A 87 -11.04 -4.21 -16.07
CA LYS A 87 -12.28 -3.42 -16.06
C LYS A 87 -13.37 -4.04 -15.17
N SER A 88 -13.41 -5.34 -14.99
CA SER A 88 -14.40 -6.00 -14.12
C SER A 88 -14.13 -5.82 -12.62
N VAL A 89 -12.88 -5.55 -12.24
CA VAL A 89 -12.44 -5.41 -10.84
C VAL A 89 -12.02 -3.98 -10.47
N THR A 90 -12.16 -3.02 -11.37
CA THR A 90 -11.78 -1.61 -11.19
C THR A 90 -12.85 -0.68 -11.75
N ILE A 91 -12.72 0.62 -11.46
CA ILE A 91 -13.54 1.67 -12.11
C ILE A 91 -12.92 2.20 -13.41
N LEU A 92 -11.88 1.56 -13.92
CA LEU A 92 -11.15 2.02 -15.10
C LEU A 92 -11.94 1.72 -16.38
N GLU A 93 -12.11 2.74 -17.21
CA GLU A 93 -12.70 2.61 -18.53
C GLU A 93 -11.63 2.61 -19.64
N GLU A 94 -10.57 3.40 -19.47
CA GLU A 94 -9.51 3.60 -20.46
C GLU A 94 -8.19 3.02 -19.99
N ILE A 95 -7.63 2.11 -20.79
CA ILE A 95 -6.35 1.45 -20.53
C ILE A 95 -5.52 1.49 -21.81
N VAL A 96 -4.32 2.07 -21.71
CA VAL A 96 -3.40 2.21 -22.83
C VAL A 96 -2.22 1.27 -22.66
N PRO A 97 -1.96 0.39 -23.64
CA PRO A 97 -0.78 -0.47 -23.62
C PRO A 97 0.50 0.38 -23.61
N SER A 98 1.32 0.22 -22.59
CA SER A 98 2.46 1.09 -22.35
C SER A 98 3.70 0.27 -22.00
N PRO A 99 4.39 -0.32 -22.98
CA PRO A 99 5.63 -1.07 -22.74
C PRO A 99 6.75 -0.16 -22.23
N ASN A 100 6.74 1.12 -22.60
CA ASN A 100 7.62 2.15 -22.04
C ASN A 100 6.77 3.23 -21.36
N LEU A 101 6.64 3.12 -20.04
CA LEU A 101 5.76 3.99 -19.25
C LEU A 101 6.15 5.46 -19.32
N ALA A 102 7.46 5.78 -19.23
CA ALA A 102 7.91 7.16 -19.24
C ALA A 102 7.60 7.83 -20.58
N LYS A 103 7.93 7.16 -21.69
CA LYS A 103 7.63 7.66 -23.03
C LYS A 103 6.14 7.88 -23.23
N GLN A 104 5.31 6.91 -22.84
CA GLN A 104 3.86 6.99 -22.98
C GLN A 104 3.26 8.11 -22.14
N LEU A 105 3.76 8.33 -20.92
CA LEU A 105 3.31 9.46 -20.07
C LEU A 105 3.66 10.80 -20.74
N LEU A 106 4.88 10.93 -21.28
CA LEU A 106 5.29 12.16 -21.98
C LEU A 106 4.46 12.40 -23.24
N GLU A 107 4.11 11.36 -23.99
CA GLU A 107 3.21 11.46 -25.16
C GLU A 107 1.82 11.96 -24.74
N VAL A 108 1.21 11.37 -23.72
CA VAL A 108 -0.08 11.83 -23.18
C VAL A 108 -0.01 13.28 -22.69
N CYS A 109 1.08 13.66 -22.00
CA CYS A 109 1.26 15.03 -21.55
C CYS A 109 1.41 16.00 -22.74
N SER A 110 2.14 15.61 -23.78
CA SER A 110 2.32 16.42 -25.00
C SER A 110 1.01 16.60 -25.76
N GLU A 111 0.24 15.53 -25.98
CA GLU A 111 -1.05 15.56 -26.67
C GLU A 111 -2.08 16.46 -25.95
N ARG A 112 -2.00 16.51 -24.62
CA ARG A 112 -2.90 17.29 -23.76
C ARG A 112 -2.33 18.67 -23.39
N ALA A 113 -1.17 19.04 -23.93
CA ALA A 113 -0.44 20.28 -23.62
C ALA A 113 -0.13 20.47 -22.12
N TRP A 114 0.08 19.37 -21.40
CA TRP A 114 0.44 19.39 -19.98
C TRP A 114 1.97 19.54 -19.82
N ARG A 115 2.41 20.65 -19.32
CA ARG A 115 3.84 20.93 -19.01
C ARG A 115 4.19 20.67 -17.55
N ARG A 116 3.16 20.67 -16.68
CA ARG A 116 3.27 20.46 -15.25
C ARG A 116 2.18 19.49 -14.81
N ILE A 117 2.52 18.57 -13.91
CA ILE A 117 1.58 17.58 -13.34
C ILE A 117 1.78 17.45 -11.84
N GLY A 118 0.74 17.02 -11.13
CA GLY A 118 0.87 16.52 -9.78
C GLY A 118 1.29 15.05 -9.76
N MET A 119 2.09 14.65 -8.78
CA MET A 119 2.44 13.24 -8.57
C MET A 119 2.43 12.91 -7.09
N ILE A 120 1.91 11.73 -6.74
CA ILE A 120 2.04 11.19 -5.38
C ILE A 120 3.39 10.49 -5.27
N ASP A 121 4.14 10.84 -4.22
CA ASP A 121 5.44 10.22 -3.89
C ASP A 121 6.42 10.14 -5.09
N PRO A 122 6.78 11.28 -5.71
CA PRO A 122 7.69 11.27 -6.87
C PRO A 122 9.08 10.73 -6.52
N GLY A 123 9.50 10.86 -5.26
CA GLY A 123 10.75 10.28 -4.74
C GLY A 123 10.77 8.75 -4.72
N GLY A 124 9.59 8.13 -4.73
CA GLY A 124 9.43 6.68 -4.82
C GLY A 124 9.52 6.10 -6.23
N LEU A 125 9.68 6.90 -7.27
CA LEU A 125 9.84 6.39 -8.64
C LEU A 125 11.16 5.61 -8.80
N PRO A 126 11.15 4.51 -9.57
CA PRO A 126 12.39 3.93 -10.06
C PRO A 126 13.25 4.97 -10.77
N TYR A 127 14.56 4.92 -10.53
CA TYR A 127 15.51 5.92 -11.06
C TYR A 127 15.37 6.14 -12.57
N GLU A 128 15.19 5.08 -13.32
CA GLU A 128 15.01 5.14 -14.78
C GLU A 128 13.79 5.96 -15.21
N LEU A 129 12.65 5.81 -14.48
CA LEU A 129 11.43 6.59 -14.77
C LEU A 129 11.62 8.04 -14.32
N HIS A 130 12.16 8.24 -13.12
CA HIS A 130 12.45 9.58 -12.62
C HIS A 130 13.36 10.36 -13.56
N SER A 131 14.46 9.74 -14.02
CA SER A 131 15.41 10.38 -14.92
C SER A 131 14.81 10.69 -16.30
N ALA A 132 13.97 9.79 -16.83
CA ALA A 132 13.31 10.01 -18.11
C ALA A 132 12.26 11.12 -18.07
N LEU A 133 11.60 11.33 -16.95
CA LEU A 133 10.60 12.39 -16.79
C LEU A 133 11.23 13.75 -16.44
N ARG A 134 12.32 13.74 -15.67
CA ARG A 134 13.03 14.93 -15.25
C ARG A 134 13.59 15.70 -16.46
N GLY A 135 13.33 16.99 -16.53
CA GLY A 135 13.77 17.84 -17.64
C GLY A 135 12.79 17.90 -18.83
N ASN A 136 11.80 16.99 -18.87
CA ASN A 136 10.74 17.00 -19.88
C ASN A 136 9.39 17.43 -19.30
N LEU A 137 9.22 17.33 -17.97
CA LEU A 137 7.96 17.58 -17.30
C LEU A 137 8.23 18.16 -15.91
N GLU A 138 7.51 19.22 -15.57
CA GLU A 138 7.51 19.76 -14.20
C GLU A 138 6.61 18.87 -13.35
N ILE A 139 7.18 18.31 -12.27
CA ILE A 139 6.47 17.43 -11.36
C ILE A 139 6.34 18.11 -10.00
N GLU A 140 5.10 18.36 -9.57
CA GLU A 140 4.78 18.83 -8.24
C GLU A 140 4.35 17.66 -7.35
N GLU A 141 4.96 17.54 -6.19
CA GLU A 141 4.49 16.55 -5.21
C GLU A 141 3.12 16.94 -4.66
N VAL A 142 2.16 16.06 -4.83
CA VAL A 142 0.82 16.16 -4.23
C VAL A 142 0.70 15.11 -3.12
N PRO A 143 0.67 15.52 -1.85
CA PRO A 143 0.57 14.57 -0.75
C PRO A 143 -0.70 13.71 -0.84
N HIS A 144 -0.55 12.40 -0.60
CA HIS A 144 -1.71 11.54 -0.44
C HIS A 144 -2.51 11.94 0.80
N ARG A 145 -3.82 11.92 0.69
CA ARG A 145 -4.74 12.08 1.82
C ARG A 145 -5.69 10.89 1.85
N GLY A 146 -5.63 10.12 2.92
CA GLY A 146 -6.51 8.99 3.15
C GLY A 146 -7.95 9.43 3.47
N ASP A 147 -8.85 8.46 3.47
CA ASP A 147 -10.24 8.60 3.85
C ASP A 147 -10.65 7.55 4.88
N GLU A 148 -11.91 7.57 5.33
CA GLU A 148 -12.43 6.61 6.30
C GLU A 148 -12.43 5.16 5.78
N TRP A 149 -12.56 4.93 4.47
CA TRP A 149 -12.45 3.57 3.88
C TRP A 149 -11.02 3.06 3.95
N GLU A 150 -10.04 3.89 3.62
CA GLU A 150 -8.63 3.51 3.78
C GLU A 150 -8.31 3.19 5.24
N ARG A 151 -8.76 4.04 6.17
CA ARG A 151 -8.64 3.82 7.61
C ARG A 151 -9.30 2.52 8.06
N ALA A 152 -10.50 2.21 7.53
CA ALA A 152 -11.19 0.95 7.81
C ALA A 152 -10.41 -0.27 7.30
N MET A 153 -9.76 -0.19 6.13
CA MET A 153 -8.94 -1.29 5.60
C MET A 153 -7.67 -1.52 6.44
N HIS A 154 -7.00 -0.46 6.87
CA HIS A 154 -5.87 -0.59 7.81
C HIS A 154 -6.31 -1.19 9.15
N ARG A 155 -7.46 -0.75 9.67
CA ARG A 155 -8.08 -1.34 10.88
C ARG A 155 -8.38 -2.83 10.68
N ARG A 156 -8.89 -3.21 9.51
CA ARG A 156 -9.16 -4.61 9.18
C ARG A 156 -7.87 -5.43 9.13
N ALA A 157 -6.83 -4.93 8.47
CA ALA A 157 -5.51 -5.57 8.42
C ALA A 157 -4.94 -5.78 9.83
N ARG A 158 -4.99 -4.74 10.67
CA ARG A 158 -4.56 -4.78 12.07
C ARG A 158 -5.33 -5.84 12.89
N ASN A 159 -6.65 -5.87 12.74
CA ASN A 159 -7.49 -6.81 13.48
C ASN A 159 -7.23 -8.27 13.07
N ILE A 160 -7.03 -8.52 11.78
CA ILE A 160 -6.62 -9.85 11.28
C ILE A 160 -5.27 -10.25 11.89
N ALA A 161 -4.30 -9.32 11.89
CA ALA A 161 -2.98 -9.57 12.42
C ALA A 161 -3.02 -9.91 13.91
N TRP A 162 -3.70 -9.12 14.74
CA TRP A 162 -3.85 -9.38 16.18
C TRP A 162 -4.65 -10.65 16.47
N ALA A 163 -5.75 -10.90 15.77
CA ALA A 163 -6.56 -12.09 15.99
C ALA A 163 -5.76 -13.38 15.73
N GLY A 164 -5.01 -13.44 14.63
CA GLY A 164 -4.17 -14.59 14.34
C GLY A 164 -3.03 -14.76 15.32
N LEU A 165 -2.31 -13.67 15.64
CA LEU A 165 -1.18 -13.71 16.55
C LEU A 165 -1.60 -14.19 17.95
N ARG A 166 -2.66 -13.64 18.53
CA ARG A 166 -3.15 -14.05 19.88
C ARG A 166 -3.49 -15.52 19.95
N GLN A 167 -4.07 -16.09 18.89
CA GLN A 167 -4.45 -17.52 18.87
C GLN A 167 -3.22 -18.44 18.80
N GLU A 168 -2.15 -18.05 18.09
CA GLU A 168 -0.97 -18.89 17.96
C GLU A 168 0.04 -18.70 19.10
N LEU A 169 0.11 -17.51 19.72
CA LEU A 169 1.02 -17.24 20.86
C LEU A 169 0.80 -18.22 22.02
N ALA A 170 -0.46 -18.52 22.36
CA ALA A 170 -0.80 -19.40 23.47
C ALA A 170 -0.20 -20.81 23.35
N ASN A 171 0.17 -21.23 22.15
CA ASN A 171 0.67 -22.58 21.87
C ASN A 171 2.00 -22.54 21.09
N GLY A 172 2.73 -21.45 21.16
CA GLY A 172 3.96 -21.26 20.39
C GLY A 172 5.21 -21.89 21.02
N ALA A 173 5.35 -21.79 22.34
CA ALA A 173 6.49 -22.33 23.07
C ALA A 173 6.63 -23.85 22.86
N GLY A 174 7.87 -24.30 22.70
CA GLY A 174 8.21 -25.70 22.45
C GLY A 174 8.08 -26.16 20.99
N ARG A 175 7.46 -25.37 20.12
CA ARG A 175 7.45 -25.63 18.67
C ARG A 175 8.67 -25.05 17.98
N THR A 176 8.95 -25.53 16.78
CA THR A 176 9.92 -24.84 15.92
C THR A 176 9.31 -23.54 15.40
N ASP A 177 10.13 -22.53 15.19
CA ASP A 177 9.71 -21.25 14.61
C ASP A 177 9.13 -21.44 13.20
N HIS A 178 9.60 -22.43 12.42
CA HIS A 178 9.01 -22.81 11.12
C HIS A 178 7.56 -23.28 11.24
N GLU A 179 7.28 -24.16 12.21
CA GLU A 179 5.90 -24.64 12.46
C GLU A 179 4.99 -23.50 12.91
N PHE A 180 5.47 -22.67 13.82
CA PHE A 180 4.73 -21.51 14.32
C PHE A 180 4.39 -20.53 13.18
N VAL A 181 5.40 -20.12 12.39
CA VAL A 181 5.23 -19.19 11.27
C VAL A 181 4.33 -19.78 10.20
N GLY A 182 4.49 -21.07 9.85
CA GLY A 182 3.64 -21.73 8.85
C GLY A 182 2.16 -21.79 9.26
N ARG A 183 1.88 -22.04 10.54
CA ARG A 183 0.50 -22.02 11.08
C ARG A 183 -0.09 -20.61 11.05
N LEU A 184 0.70 -19.63 11.46
CA LEU A 184 0.30 -18.22 11.49
C LEU A 184 0.05 -17.70 10.07
N GLU A 185 0.94 -17.99 9.12
CA GLU A 185 0.77 -17.65 7.71
C GLU A 185 -0.52 -18.25 7.13
N ARG A 186 -0.73 -19.56 7.33
CA ARG A 186 -1.95 -20.23 6.87
C ARG A 186 -3.21 -19.53 7.40
N ARG A 187 -3.22 -19.15 8.68
CA ARG A 187 -4.34 -18.46 9.30
C ARG A 187 -4.60 -17.11 8.65
N TYR A 188 -3.57 -16.33 8.44
CA TYR A 188 -3.67 -15.02 7.80
C TYR A 188 -4.15 -15.12 6.36
N ARG A 189 -3.64 -16.08 5.59
CA ARG A 189 -4.11 -16.31 4.21
C ARG A 189 -5.60 -16.69 4.15
N LEU A 190 -6.07 -17.52 5.08
CA LEU A 190 -7.49 -17.87 5.20
C LEU A 190 -8.36 -16.68 5.60
N ALA A 191 -7.82 -15.72 6.33
CA ALA A 191 -8.49 -14.48 6.69
C ALA A 191 -8.44 -13.39 5.60
N GLY A 192 -7.81 -13.68 4.44
CA GLY A 192 -7.76 -12.78 3.29
C GLY A 192 -6.49 -11.92 3.18
N ALA A 193 -5.44 -12.19 3.97
CA ALA A 193 -4.16 -11.50 3.81
C ALA A 193 -3.57 -11.70 2.41
N GLU A 194 -3.24 -10.61 1.74
CA GLU A 194 -2.66 -10.60 0.39
C GLU A 194 -1.15 -10.78 0.41
N ASP A 195 -0.49 -10.17 1.40
CA ASP A 195 0.93 -10.35 1.65
C ASP A 195 1.23 -10.27 3.15
N LEU A 196 2.39 -10.79 3.55
CA LEU A 196 2.78 -10.76 4.96
C LEU A 196 4.28 -10.98 5.12
N VAL A 197 4.82 -10.38 6.19
CA VAL A 197 6.16 -10.63 6.70
C VAL A 197 6.03 -11.01 8.18
N ILE A 198 6.55 -12.17 8.56
CA ILE A 198 6.55 -12.65 9.94
C ILE A 198 7.98 -12.83 10.37
N LEU A 199 8.37 -12.11 11.42
CA LEU A 199 9.67 -12.21 12.03
C LEU A 199 9.54 -12.71 13.46
N VAL A 200 10.45 -13.55 13.90
CA VAL A 200 10.42 -14.20 15.21
C VAL A 200 11.74 -13.99 15.94
N SER A 201 11.69 -13.91 17.25
CA SER A 201 12.87 -13.84 18.13
C SER A 201 12.68 -14.71 19.35
N ASN A 202 13.71 -15.41 19.75
CA ASN A 202 13.78 -16.22 20.97
C ASN A 202 14.31 -15.41 22.18
N GLY A 203 13.63 -14.29 22.54
CA GLY A 203 13.99 -13.50 23.71
C GLY A 203 14.93 -12.34 23.38
N ASP A 204 16.23 -12.48 23.59
CA ASP A 204 17.20 -11.38 23.58
C ASP A 204 17.66 -10.90 22.19
N THR A 205 17.20 -11.53 21.13
CA THR A 205 17.59 -11.19 19.75
C THR A 205 16.53 -10.35 19.05
N SER A 206 16.96 -9.53 18.10
CA SER A 206 16.01 -8.84 17.21
C SER A 206 15.19 -9.85 16.41
N PRO A 207 13.89 -9.57 16.14
CA PRO A 207 13.09 -10.42 15.29
C PRO A 207 13.73 -10.61 13.91
N ALA A 208 13.79 -11.86 13.47
CA ALA A 208 14.40 -12.28 12.21
C ALA A 208 13.53 -13.36 11.53
N PRO A 209 13.73 -13.67 10.25
CA PRO A 209 13.07 -14.80 9.61
C PRO A 209 13.32 -16.11 10.38
N ALA A 210 12.33 -17.00 10.37
CA ALA A 210 12.42 -18.32 11.00
C ALA A 210 13.67 -19.11 10.52
N LYS A 211 14.30 -19.86 11.42
CA LYS A 211 15.58 -20.58 11.19
C LYS A 211 15.53 -22.05 11.61
N GLY A 212 14.36 -22.58 11.97
CA GLY A 212 14.20 -23.93 12.48
C GLY A 212 14.52 -24.10 13.97
N GLN A 213 14.55 -23.03 14.75
CA GLN A 213 14.83 -23.06 16.18
C GLN A 213 13.57 -23.35 16.99
N THR A 214 13.74 -24.09 18.09
CA THR A 214 12.65 -24.27 19.05
C THR A 214 12.36 -22.96 19.81
N LEU A 215 11.11 -22.52 19.79
CA LEU A 215 10.67 -21.33 20.50
C LEU A 215 10.68 -21.55 22.02
N ARG A 216 11.27 -20.62 22.74
CA ARG A 216 11.29 -20.58 24.21
C ARG A 216 9.94 -20.07 24.73
N GLU A 217 9.71 -20.14 26.05
CA GLU A 217 8.51 -19.56 26.66
C GLU A 217 8.39 -18.05 26.42
N SER A 218 9.51 -17.33 26.45
CA SER A 218 9.57 -15.91 26.08
C SER A 218 10.08 -15.74 24.67
N PHE A 219 9.19 -15.68 23.71
CA PHE A 219 9.52 -15.36 22.31
C PHE A 219 8.69 -14.15 21.82
N TRP A 220 9.24 -13.48 20.83
CA TRP A 220 8.64 -12.28 20.25
C TRP A 220 8.35 -12.48 18.77
N VAL A 221 7.26 -11.86 18.32
CA VAL A 221 6.82 -11.95 16.93
C VAL A 221 6.48 -10.56 16.44
N SER A 222 6.99 -10.20 15.28
CA SER A 222 6.57 -9.02 14.53
C SER A 222 5.88 -9.48 13.25
N VAL A 223 4.70 -8.95 13.00
CA VAL A 223 3.89 -9.25 11.82
C VAL A 223 3.61 -7.97 11.08
N ALA A 224 4.00 -7.92 9.81
CA ALA A 224 3.44 -6.96 8.86
C ALA A 224 2.51 -7.73 7.92
N LEU A 225 1.27 -7.26 7.77
CA LEU A 225 0.21 -7.93 7.02
C LEU A 225 -0.49 -6.94 6.09
N GLU A 226 -0.66 -7.34 4.84
CA GLU A 226 -1.41 -6.58 3.85
C GLU A 226 -2.83 -7.15 3.66
N TYR A 227 -3.81 -6.26 3.71
CA TYR A 227 -5.20 -6.55 3.38
C TYR A 227 -5.72 -5.49 2.41
N ARG A 228 -6.20 -5.91 1.24
CA ARG A 228 -6.72 -5.00 0.20
C ARG A 228 -5.75 -3.86 -0.18
N GLY A 229 -4.43 -4.12 -0.15
CA GLY A 229 -3.41 -3.11 -0.44
C GLY A 229 -3.03 -2.24 0.75
N HIS A 230 -3.59 -2.48 1.92
CA HIS A 230 -3.36 -1.70 3.13
C HIS A 230 -2.59 -2.53 4.15
N TRP A 231 -1.47 -2.00 4.61
CA TRP A 231 -0.59 -2.66 5.53
C TRP A 231 -0.91 -2.32 6.97
N ALA A 232 -0.76 -3.31 7.84
CA ALA A 232 -0.65 -3.12 9.28
C ALA A 232 0.57 -3.86 9.79
N ARG A 233 1.24 -3.28 10.78
CA ARG A 233 2.32 -3.94 11.53
C ARG A 233 1.96 -3.98 13.00
N ILE A 234 2.12 -5.16 13.58
CA ILE A 234 1.93 -5.41 15.01
C ILE A 234 3.10 -6.21 15.57
N SER A 235 3.27 -6.15 16.88
CA SER A 235 4.28 -6.96 17.57
C SER A 235 3.86 -7.22 19.01
N ASN A 236 4.23 -8.39 19.56
CA ASN A 236 4.19 -8.65 20.99
C ASN A 236 5.52 -8.36 21.71
N LEU A 237 6.41 -7.57 21.08
CA LEU A 237 7.65 -7.11 21.70
C LEU A 237 7.39 -6.33 23.00
N PRO A 238 8.30 -6.39 24.00
CA PRO A 238 8.18 -5.58 25.20
C PRO A 238 8.21 -4.07 24.88
N PRO A 239 7.49 -3.25 25.68
CA PRO A 239 7.42 -1.80 25.47
C PRO A 239 8.76 -1.07 25.34
N LEU A 240 9.79 -1.55 26.03
CA LEU A 240 11.11 -0.93 26.08
C LEU A 240 11.86 -0.92 24.74
N VAL A 241 11.57 -1.84 23.82
CA VAL A 241 12.26 -1.95 22.52
C VAL A 241 11.62 -1.07 21.47
N ALA A 242 10.36 -0.68 21.68
CA ALA A 242 9.56 0.03 20.69
C ALA A 242 9.32 1.51 21.04
N ALA A 243 9.75 1.96 22.22
CA ALA A 243 9.55 3.33 22.65
C ALA A 243 10.30 4.33 21.77
N GLY A 244 9.56 5.24 21.16
CA GLY A 244 10.10 6.37 20.41
C GLY A 244 10.32 6.17 18.91
N ARG A 245 10.01 5.01 18.35
CA ARG A 245 10.11 4.79 16.90
C ARG A 245 8.74 4.87 16.23
N ILE A 246 8.61 5.80 15.29
CA ILE A 246 7.43 5.93 14.42
C ILE A 246 7.85 5.56 13.01
N GLU A 247 7.12 4.65 12.39
CA GLU A 247 7.34 4.22 11.02
C GLU A 247 6.07 4.45 10.21
N LYS A 248 6.20 5.08 9.05
CA LYS A 248 5.06 5.23 8.13
C LYS A 248 4.87 3.94 7.34
N LEU A 249 3.64 3.45 7.26
CA LEU A 249 3.27 2.39 6.35
C LEU A 249 2.97 2.98 4.98
N GLY A 250 3.87 2.74 4.04
CA GLY A 250 3.70 3.16 2.67
C GLY A 250 4.14 2.06 1.71
N GLY A 251 3.31 1.73 0.73
CA GLY A 251 3.63 0.63 -0.18
C GLY A 251 3.75 -0.71 0.54
N ALA A 252 4.75 -1.49 0.19
CA ALA A 252 4.92 -2.87 0.64
C ALA A 252 5.53 -3.03 2.04
N LEU A 253 6.30 -2.07 2.50
CA LEU A 253 7.04 -2.20 3.76
C LEU A 253 6.97 -0.89 4.56
N PRO A 254 6.97 -0.99 5.91
CA PRO A 254 7.16 0.18 6.75
C PRO A 254 8.55 0.77 6.50
N TYR A 255 8.65 2.08 6.44
CA TYR A 255 9.91 2.81 6.34
C TYR A 255 10.00 3.90 7.39
N GLU A 256 11.21 4.26 7.75
CA GLU A 256 11.44 5.37 8.65
C GLU A 256 11.00 6.67 7.98
N CYS A 257 10.21 7.45 8.69
CA CYS A 257 9.82 8.76 8.24
C CYS A 257 10.73 9.81 8.88
N GLY A 258 11.01 10.86 8.11
CA GLY A 258 11.33 12.16 8.66
C GLY A 258 10.19 12.68 9.54
N GLU A 259 9.78 13.92 9.41
CA GLU A 259 8.60 14.40 10.12
C GLU A 259 7.34 13.66 9.70
N PRO A 260 6.63 12.99 10.62
CA PRO A 260 5.43 12.25 10.27
C PRO A 260 4.33 13.21 9.82
N ARG A 261 3.79 12.94 8.63
CA ARG A 261 2.59 13.61 8.11
C ARG A 261 1.35 12.78 8.44
N GLU A 262 0.18 13.36 8.30
CA GLU A 262 -1.10 12.67 8.47
C GLU A 262 -1.15 11.34 7.70
N GLY A 263 -1.65 10.30 8.35
CA GLY A 263 -1.82 8.97 7.75
C GLY A 263 -1.55 7.82 8.72
N VAL A 264 -1.32 6.65 8.16
CA VAL A 264 -1.07 5.43 8.94
C VAL A 264 0.40 5.32 9.32
N VAL A 265 0.66 5.15 10.58
CA VAL A 265 2.00 5.01 11.17
C VAL A 265 2.07 3.78 12.07
N VAL A 266 3.27 3.34 12.38
CA VAL A 266 3.52 2.37 13.45
C VAL A 266 4.12 3.11 14.64
N ALA A 267 3.39 3.13 15.74
CA ALA A 267 3.87 3.70 16.99
C ALA A 267 3.94 2.61 18.06
N GLY A 268 5.13 2.39 18.57
CA GLY A 268 5.35 1.30 19.52
C GLY A 268 5.16 -0.08 18.89
N HIS A 269 4.09 -0.76 19.28
CA HIS A 269 3.83 -2.16 18.89
C HIS A 269 2.71 -2.32 17.86
N ASP A 270 2.07 -1.24 17.47
CA ASP A 270 0.81 -1.31 16.76
C ASP A 270 0.69 -0.25 15.67
N THR A 271 -0.18 -0.52 14.74
CA THR A 271 -0.54 0.41 13.68
C THR A 271 -1.55 1.41 14.22
N MET A 272 -1.26 2.68 14.03
CA MET A 272 -2.00 3.81 14.56
C MET A 272 -2.36 4.78 13.43
N TRP A 273 -3.27 5.70 13.70
CA TRP A 273 -3.56 6.82 12.83
C TRP A 273 -2.89 8.09 13.37
N LEU A 274 -2.15 8.78 12.51
CA LEU A 274 -1.58 10.10 12.81
C LEU A 274 -2.43 11.18 12.15
N SER A 275 -2.86 12.16 12.91
CA SER A 275 -3.57 13.35 12.46
C SER A 275 -2.94 14.60 13.08
N GLU A 276 -3.43 15.78 12.71
CA GLU A 276 -3.05 17.03 13.37
C GLU A 276 -3.35 17.03 14.88
N ALA A 277 -4.34 16.24 15.33
CA ALA A 277 -4.68 16.08 16.75
C ALA A 277 -3.73 15.13 17.51
N GLY A 278 -2.84 14.42 16.82
CA GLY A 278 -1.89 13.47 17.38
C GLY A 278 -2.06 12.04 16.86
N ILE A 279 -1.50 11.08 17.61
CA ILE A 279 -1.52 9.65 17.28
C ILE A 279 -2.68 8.99 18.02
N GLU A 280 -3.55 8.30 17.28
CA GLU A 280 -4.72 7.61 17.82
C GLU A 280 -4.81 6.16 17.31
N PRO A 281 -5.44 5.23 18.07
CA PRO A 281 -5.68 3.87 17.61
C PRO A 281 -6.52 3.82 16.34
N LEU A 282 -6.17 2.86 15.46
CA LEU A 282 -7.00 2.53 14.31
C LEU A 282 -8.26 1.79 14.72
#